data_497d38e05c56de3c06951eee25bae7ee
#
_entry.id   497d38e05c56de3c06951eee25bae7ee
#
_cell.length_a   1.000
_cell.length_b   1.000
_cell.length_c   1.000
_cell.angle_alpha   90.00
_cell.angle_beta   90.00
_cell.angle_gamma   90.00
#
_symmetry.space_group_name_H-M   'P 1'
#
loop_
_entity.id
_entity.type
_entity.pdbx_description
1 polymer ?
#
loop_
_entity_poly.entity_id
_entity_poly.type
_entity_poly.pdbx_seq_one_letter_code
_entity_poly.pdbx_strand_id
1 'polypeptide(L)'
;REVIPAEDYVPILIVTGELDAPTKHKALADGANDFINKPVDAMEVVLRIKNQLETRRLHQQVRMHNQHLEAQVRLRTKVVEQTQLDLLNRLVLASEYRHDEKGAHAWRVGRVAMLLAELKGLPPEQVDMIKKTAPLHDVGKIGLLDSIILKEGVYTPAEWEVMKTHTKIGSKLLADSRSPLLMMAREIALTHHERWDGTGYHRLKDVQTPLAGRIVSLADAFDVMTHACSYKAPLTLAQARAEIERNAGTQFDPELSALFLTLIDREGENLLADSTAVQLFA
;
A
#
# COMPACT_ATOMS: atom_id res chain seq x y z
N ARG A 1 22.18 -37.18 -12.14
CA ARG A 1 21.29 -36.00 -12.01
C ARG A 1 21.58 -35.20 -10.73
N GLU A 2 22.16 -35.76 -9.70
CA GLU A 2 22.49 -35.02 -8.46
C GLU A 2 23.49 -33.86 -8.66
N VAL A 3 24.25 -33.87 -9.77
CA VAL A 3 25.26 -32.87 -10.11
C VAL A 3 24.71 -31.80 -11.09
N ILE A 4 23.53 -32.01 -11.67
CA ILE A 4 22.92 -31.11 -12.65
C ILE A 4 21.82 -30.34 -11.94
N PRO A 5 21.82 -28.98 -11.97
CA PRO A 5 20.72 -28.21 -11.41
C PRO A 5 19.39 -28.71 -11.93
N ALA A 6 18.39 -28.84 -11.04
CA ALA A 6 17.05 -29.33 -11.40
C ALA A 6 16.41 -28.55 -12.56
N GLU A 7 16.89 -27.32 -12.76
CA GLU A 7 16.44 -26.39 -13.78
C GLU A 7 17.04 -26.65 -15.17
N ASP A 8 18.15 -27.44 -15.25
CA ASP A 8 18.83 -27.73 -16.52
C ASP A 8 18.42 -29.10 -17.05
N TYR A 9 17.63 -29.07 -18.10
CA TYR A 9 17.28 -30.30 -18.82
C TYR A 9 18.49 -30.78 -19.63
N VAL A 10 19.15 -31.85 -19.15
CA VAL A 10 20.20 -32.55 -19.86
C VAL A 10 19.68 -33.96 -20.21
N PRO A 11 19.45 -34.28 -21.48
CA PRO A 11 18.98 -35.58 -21.86
C PRO A 11 20.09 -36.64 -21.67
N ILE A 12 19.71 -37.79 -21.10
CA ILE A 12 20.58 -38.92 -20.86
C ILE A 12 20.13 -40.07 -21.74
N LEU A 13 21.00 -40.47 -22.66
CA LEU A 13 20.80 -41.63 -23.56
C LEU A 13 21.73 -42.74 -23.11
N ILE A 14 21.18 -43.91 -22.76
CA ILE A 14 21.93 -45.07 -22.32
C ILE A 14 22.14 -46.04 -23.48
N VAL A 15 23.41 -46.45 -23.72
CA VAL A 15 23.74 -47.53 -24.69
C VAL A 15 24.05 -48.78 -23.92
N THR A 16 23.31 -49.88 -24.21
CA THR A 16 23.36 -51.08 -23.42
C THR A 16 23.40 -52.36 -24.29
N GLY A 17 23.98 -53.46 -23.74
CA GLY A 17 23.88 -54.79 -24.32
C GLY A 17 22.52 -55.41 -24.06
N GLU A 18 22.48 -56.61 -23.53
CA GLU A 18 21.23 -57.20 -23.06
C GLU A 18 20.87 -56.60 -21.69
N LEU A 19 19.71 -55.88 -21.63
CA LEU A 19 19.10 -55.52 -20.40
C LEU A 19 17.73 -56.19 -20.32
N ASP A 20 17.47 -56.82 -19.18
CA ASP A 20 16.11 -57.29 -18.86
C ASP A 20 15.15 -56.09 -18.63
N ALA A 21 13.86 -56.35 -18.74
CA ALA A 21 12.84 -55.31 -18.57
C ALA A 21 12.90 -54.57 -17.23
N PRO A 22 13.16 -55.20 -16.08
CA PRO A 22 13.33 -54.53 -14.79
C PRO A 22 14.48 -53.50 -14.77
N THR A 23 15.62 -53.83 -15.35
CA THR A 23 16.80 -52.93 -15.38
C THR A 23 16.56 -51.71 -16.27
N LYS A 24 15.84 -51.90 -17.42
CA LYS A 24 15.40 -50.79 -18.30
C LYS A 24 14.44 -49.84 -17.56
N HIS A 25 13.43 -50.39 -16.85
CA HIS A 25 12.48 -49.60 -16.10
C HIS A 25 13.17 -48.82 -14.98
N LYS A 26 14.15 -49.43 -14.29
CA LYS A 26 14.93 -48.75 -13.27
C LYS A 26 15.73 -47.58 -13.82
N ALA A 27 16.44 -47.78 -14.94
CA ALA A 27 17.24 -46.75 -15.59
C ALA A 27 16.38 -45.52 -16.00
N LEU A 28 15.16 -45.75 -16.54
CA LEU A 28 14.22 -44.70 -16.86
C LEU A 28 13.70 -43.99 -15.60
N ALA A 29 13.39 -44.75 -14.55
CA ALA A 29 12.97 -44.17 -13.27
C ALA A 29 14.09 -43.34 -12.60
N ASP A 30 15.36 -43.74 -12.75
CA ASP A 30 16.53 -43.01 -12.26
C ASP A 30 16.89 -41.79 -13.15
N GLY A 31 16.09 -41.55 -14.23
CA GLY A 31 16.15 -40.31 -14.99
C GLY A 31 16.84 -40.40 -16.35
N ALA A 32 17.10 -41.59 -16.91
CA ALA A 32 17.45 -41.71 -18.29
C ALA A 32 16.25 -41.32 -19.19
N ASN A 33 16.51 -40.64 -20.30
CA ASN A 33 15.48 -40.19 -21.22
C ASN A 33 15.19 -41.23 -22.31
N ASP A 34 16.20 -42.01 -22.67
CA ASP A 34 16.07 -43.07 -23.70
C ASP A 34 17.23 -44.07 -23.58
N PHE A 35 17.11 -45.19 -24.34
CA PHE A 35 18.18 -46.18 -24.39
C PHE A 35 18.32 -46.77 -25.82
N ILE A 36 19.51 -47.28 -26.15
CA ILE A 36 19.85 -47.94 -27.41
C ILE A 36 20.44 -49.29 -27.09
N ASN A 37 19.96 -50.34 -27.78
CA ASN A 37 20.47 -51.69 -27.62
C ASN A 37 21.69 -51.95 -28.54
N LYS A 38 22.68 -52.69 -28.04
CA LYS A 38 23.75 -53.26 -28.89
C LYS A 38 23.26 -54.53 -29.58
N PRO A 39 23.64 -54.78 -30.87
CA PRO A 39 24.52 -53.98 -31.71
C PRO A 39 23.87 -52.67 -32.12
N VAL A 40 24.65 -51.59 -32.19
CA VAL A 40 24.17 -50.22 -32.39
C VAL A 40 24.00 -49.94 -33.87
N ASP A 41 22.82 -49.52 -34.30
CA ASP A 41 22.57 -48.94 -35.61
C ASP A 41 22.90 -47.45 -35.59
N ALA A 42 23.83 -47.05 -36.49
CA ALA A 42 24.29 -45.67 -36.57
C ALA A 42 23.15 -44.67 -36.88
N MET A 43 22.17 -45.08 -37.72
CA MET A 43 21.03 -44.22 -38.06
C MET A 43 20.09 -44.04 -36.86
N GLU A 44 19.84 -45.13 -36.11
CA GLU A 44 19.02 -45.06 -34.87
C GLU A 44 19.66 -44.11 -33.83
N VAL A 45 20.98 -44.20 -33.62
CA VAL A 45 21.70 -43.30 -32.70
C VAL A 45 21.52 -41.85 -33.09
N VAL A 46 21.75 -41.53 -34.37
CA VAL A 46 21.63 -40.16 -34.89
C VAL A 46 20.22 -39.60 -34.69
N LEU A 47 19.20 -40.39 -35.00
CA LEU A 47 17.80 -39.97 -34.84
C LEU A 47 17.42 -39.74 -33.39
N ARG A 48 17.84 -40.61 -32.46
CA ARG A 48 17.59 -40.47 -31.03
C ARG A 48 18.31 -39.25 -30.44
N ILE A 49 19.59 -39.07 -30.76
CA ILE A 49 20.35 -37.88 -30.33
C ILE A 49 19.68 -36.62 -30.88
N LYS A 50 19.29 -36.57 -32.14
CA LYS A 50 18.59 -35.41 -32.71
C LYS A 50 17.32 -35.08 -31.96
N ASN A 51 16.47 -36.08 -31.67
CA ASN A 51 15.24 -35.87 -30.90
C ASN A 51 15.51 -35.34 -29.47
N GLN A 52 16.51 -35.90 -28.81
CA GLN A 52 16.89 -35.46 -27.46
C GLN A 52 17.45 -34.02 -27.45
N LEU A 53 18.26 -33.69 -28.46
CA LEU A 53 18.77 -32.31 -28.60
C LEU A 53 17.66 -31.31 -28.92
N GLU A 54 16.68 -31.68 -29.76
CA GLU A 54 15.55 -30.84 -30.04
C GLU A 54 14.67 -30.61 -28.77
N THR A 55 14.40 -31.67 -28.01
CA THR A 55 13.73 -31.55 -26.71
C THR A 55 14.46 -30.62 -25.78
N ARG A 56 15.80 -30.76 -25.67
CA ARG A 56 16.62 -29.84 -24.86
C ARG A 56 16.49 -28.39 -25.33
N ARG A 57 16.54 -28.16 -26.64
CA ARG A 57 16.39 -26.84 -27.25
C ARG A 57 15.04 -26.19 -26.87
N LEU A 58 13.95 -26.99 -26.98
CA LEU A 58 12.62 -26.51 -26.61
C LEU A 58 12.52 -26.18 -25.11
N HIS A 59 13.06 -27.02 -24.24
CA HIS A 59 13.14 -26.71 -22.80
C HIS A 59 13.88 -25.41 -22.50
N GLN A 60 15.03 -25.19 -23.15
CA GLN A 60 15.79 -23.95 -23.01
C GLN A 60 15.01 -22.73 -23.52
N GLN A 61 14.32 -22.86 -24.65
CA GLN A 61 13.47 -21.78 -25.18
C GLN A 61 12.34 -21.42 -24.21
N VAL A 62 11.63 -22.42 -23.70
CA VAL A 62 10.55 -22.21 -22.71
C VAL A 62 11.09 -21.53 -21.46
N ARG A 63 12.22 -21.97 -20.94
CA ARG A 63 12.87 -21.34 -19.77
C ARG A 63 13.20 -19.88 -20.02
N MET A 64 13.88 -19.58 -21.12
CA MET A 64 14.21 -18.17 -21.47
C MET A 64 12.95 -17.32 -21.64
N HIS A 65 11.91 -17.89 -22.27
CA HIS A 65 10.64 -17.17 -22.43
C HIS A 65 9.96 -16.89 -21.10
N ASN A 66 9.93 -17.85 -20.17
CA ASN A 66 9.37 -17.66 -18.84
C ASN A 66 10.13 -16.60 -18.05
N GLN A 67 11.47 -16.62 -18.05
CA GLN A 67 12.30 -15.59 -17.41
C GLN A 67 12.01 -14.19 -18.00
N HIS A 68 11.86 -14.10 -19.30
CA HIS A 68 11.52 -12.84 -19.96
C HIS A 68 10.12 -12.36 -19.55
N LEU A 69 9.13 -13.25 -19.53
CA LEU A 69 7.77 -12.91 -19.08
C LEU A 69 7.74 -12.44 -17.62
N GLU A 70 8.44 -13.13 -16.72
CA GLU A 70 8.54 -12.74 -15.32
C GLU A 70 9.15 -11.34 -15.17
N ALA A 71 10.22 -11.05 -15.92
CA ALA A 71 10.83 -9.73 -15.92
C ALA A 71 9.87 -8.64 -16.43
N GLN A 72 9.12 -8.94 -17.51
CA GLN A 72 8.10 -8.03 -18.03
C GLN A 72 6.95 -7.82 -17.05
N VAL A 73 6.47 -8.86 -16.39
CA VAL A 73 5.40 -8.77 -15.37
C VAL A 73 5.87 -7.87 -14.23
N ARG A 74 7.07 -8.10 -13.67
CA ARG A 74 7.65 -7.25 -12.61
C ARG A 74 7.72 -5.79 -13.02
N LEU A 75 8.22 -5.51 -14.23
CA LEU A 75 8.32 -4.14 -14.73
C LEU A 75 6.94 -3.48 -14.87
N ARG A 76 5.98 -4.18 -15.48
CA ARG A 76 4.62 -3.66 -15.67
C ARG A 76 3.91 -3.44 -14.34
N THR A 77 4.06 -4.35 -13.38
CA THR A 77 3.49 -4.17 -12.02
C THR A 77 4.02 -2.90 -11.38
N LYS A 78 5.34 -2.68 -11.42
CA LYS A 78 5.95 -1.46 -10.87
C LYS A 78 5.43 -0.18 -11.55
N VAL A 79 5.27 -0.19 -12.87
CA VAL A 79 4.71 0.98 -13.61
C VAL A 79 3.26 1.23 -13.21
N VAL A 80 2.44 0.18 -13.07
CA VAL A 80 1.04 0.31 -12.65
C VAL A 80 0.96 0.88 -11.23
N GLU A 81 1.74 0.36 -10.29
CA GLU A 81 1.79 0.85 -8.91
C GLU A 81 2.19 2.33 -8.86
N GLN A 82 3.24 2.73 -9.60
CA GLN A 82 3.66 4.12 -9.67
C GLN A 82 2.57 5.03 -10.27
N THR A 83 1.91 4.58 -11.34
CA THR A 83 0.83 5.34 -11.97
C THR A 83 -0.36 5.50 -11.01
N GLN A 84 -0.68 4.47 -10.24
CA GLN A 84 -1.74 4.55 -9.22
C GLN A 84 -1.40 5.60 -8.15
N LEU A 85 -0.17 5.61 -7.64
CA LEU A 85 0.29 6.62 -6.67
C LEU A 85 0.23 8.04 -7.26
N ASP A 86 0.68 8.22 -8.50
CA ASP A 86 0.61 9.52 -9.19
C ASP A 86 -0.83 10.02 -9.34
N LEU A 87 -1.78 9.13 -9.64
CA LEU A 87 -3.20 9.49 -9.73
C LEU A 87 -3.78 9.89 -8.38
N LEU A 88 -3.45 9.15 -7.30
CA LEU A 88 -3.86 9.49 -5.94
C LEU A 88 -3.30 10.85 -5.52
N ASN A 89 -2.02 11.11 -5.81
CA ASN A 89 -1.38 12.41 -5.53
C ASN A 89 -2.11 13.55 -6.23
N ARG A 90 -2.46 13.37 -7.51
CA ARG A 90 -3.22 14.39 -8.25
C ARG A 90 -4.62 14.61 -7.69
N LEU A 91 -5.25 13.56 -7.18
CA LEU A 91 -6.56 13.65 -6.53
C LEU A 91 -6.47 14.44 -5.22
N VAL A 92 -5.43 14.20 -4.39
CA VAL A 92 -5.15 15.00 -3.19
C VAL A 92 -4.94 16.46 -3.55
N LEU A 93 -4.04 16.76 -4.49
CA LEU A 93 -3.79 18.12 -4.92
C LEU A 93 -5.04 18.81 -5.45
N ALA A 94 -5.88 18.10 -6.20
CA ALA A 94 -7.13 18.66 -6.73
C ALA A 94 -8.13 18.99 -5.61
N SER A 95 -8.17 18.20 -4.52
CA SER A 95 -9.06 18.49 -3.38
C SER A 95 -8.57 19.65 -2.53
N GLU A 96 -7.24 19.79 -2.38
CA GLU A 96 -6.61 20.82 -1.56
C GLU A 96 -6.42 22.17 -2.29
N TYR A 97 -6.42 22.17 -3.64
CA TYR A 97 -6.04 23.30 -4.48
C TYR A 97 -6.74 24.63 -4.14
N ARG A 98 -7.95 24.58 -3.57
CA ARG A 98 -8.73 25.79 -3.22
C ARG A 98 -8.26 26.49 -1.96
N HIS A 99 -7.58 25.82 -1.04
CA HIS A 99 -7.19 26.40 0.26
C HIS A 99 -5.74 26.06 0.65
N ASP A 100 -5.14 25.06 0.05
CA ASP A 100 -3.71 24.74 0.16
C ASP A 100 -3.15 24.34 -1.20
N GLU A 101 -2.66 25.32 -1.97
CA GLU A 101 -2.14 25.10 -3.33
C GLU A 101 -1.05 24.02 -3.41
N LYS A 102 -0.36 23.73 -2.32
CA LYS A 102 0.74 22.77 -2.25
C LYS A 102 0.33 21.40 -1.68
N GLY A 103 -0.87 21.30 -1.09
CA GLY A 103 -1.33 20.10 -0.39
C GLY A 103 -0.43 19.71 0.78
N ALA A 104 0.33 20.66 1.36
CA ALA A 104 1.32 20.36 2.39
C ALA A 104 0.69 19.73 3.64
N HIS A 105 -0.49 20.20 4.03
CA HIS A 105 -1.29 19.63 5.10
C HIS A 105 -1.53 18.12 4.92
N ALA A 106 -2.09 17.73 3.78
CA ALA A 106 -2.42 16.33 3.53
C ALA A 106 -1.20 15.41 3.64
N TRP A 107 -0.03 15.86 3.17
CA TRP A 107 1.22 15.08 3.24
C TRP A 107 1.78 15.01 4.66
N ARG A 108 1.70 16.09 5.46
CA ARG A 108 2.09 16.07 6.87
C ARG A 108 1.21 15.12 7.68
N VAL A 109 -0.11 15.17 7.47
CA VAL A 109 -1.07 14.21 8.07
C VAL A 109 -0.71 12.78 7.71
N GLY A 110 -0.41 12.49 6.43
CA GLY A 110 0.03 11.16 5.98
C GLY A 110 1.30 10.69 6.70
N ARG A 111 2.29 11.55 6.86
CA ARG A 111 3.54 11.23 7.56
C ARG A 111 3.32 10.97 9.06
N VAL A 112 2.57 11.83 9.72
CA VAL A 112 2.29 11.68 11.14
C VAL A 112 1.45 10.44 11.42
N ALA A 113 0.46 10.16 10.58
CA ALA A 113 -0.36 8.95 10.67
C ALA A 113 0.48 7.67 10.48
N MET A 114 1.44 7.67 9.53
CA MET A 114 2.40 6.58 9.34
C MET A 114 3.22 6.33 10.61
N LEU A 115 3.84 7.36 11.17
CA LEU A 115 4.68 7.24 12.38
C LEU A 115 3.88 6.71 13.58
N LEU A 116 2.64 7.16 13.73
CA LEU A 116 1.75 6.66 14.79
C LEU A 116 1.36 5.19 14.56
N ALA A 117 1.11 4.80 13.31
CA ALA A 117 0.81 3.42 12.94
C ALA A 117 2.00 2.47 13.20
N GLU A 118 3.22 2.91 12.90
CA GLU A 118 4.46 2.19 13.25
C GLU A 118 4.61 2.01 14.75
N LEU A 119 4.43 3.08 15.51
CA LEU A 119 4.54 3.03 16.97
C LEU A 119 3.44 2.17 17.61
N LYS A 120 2.25 2.10 16.99
CA LYS A 120 1.18 1.18 17.38
C LYS A 120 1.54 -0.28 17.10
N GLY A 121 2.58 -0.57 16.32
CA GLY A 121 3.03 -1.91 15.97
C GLY A 121 2.20 -2.57 14.87
N LEU A 122 1.64 -1.80 13.96
CA LEU A 122 0.92 -2.36 12.82
C LEU A 122 1.88 -3.06 11.84
N PRO A 123 1.41 -4.09 11.11
CA PRO A 123 2.20 -4.72 10.05
C PRO A 123 2.67 -3.68 9.01
N PRO A 124 3.88 -3.84 8.44
CA PRO A 124 4.44 -2.88 7.48
C PRO A 124 3.51 -2.56 6.30
N GLU A 125 2.75 -3.55 5.83
CA GLU A 125 1.77 -3.37 4.75
C GLU A 125 0.62 -2.44 5.15
N GLN A 126 0.14 -2.53 6.41
CA GLN A 126 -0.90 -1.64 6.90
C GLN A 126 -0.37 -0.23 7.15
N VAL A 127 0.86 -0.09 7.64
CA VAL A 127 1.54 1.19 7.79
C VAL A 127 1.67 1.89 6.44
N ASP A 128 2.13 1.18 5.42
CA ASP A 128 2.25 1.69 4.05
C ASP A 128 0.88 2.08 3.45
N MET A 129 -0.16 1.30 3.71
CA MET A 129 -1.52 1.67 3.30
C MET A 129 -2.01 2.95 4.00
N ILE A 130 -1.83 3.09 5.31
CA ILE A 130 -2.21 4.31 6.04
C ILE A 130 -1.44 5.52 5.50
N LYS A 131 -0.12 5.38 5.30
CA LYS A 131 0.75 6.40 4.69
C LYS A 131 0.18 6.93 3.37
N LYS A 132 -0.28 6.01 2.49
CA LYS A 132 -0.78 6.33 1.15
C LYS A 132 -2.21 6.88 1.14
N THR A 133 -3.02 6.50 2.13
CA THR A 133 -4.46 6.80 2.13
C THR A 133 -4.85 7.96 3.04
N ALA A 134 -4.09 8.22 4.11
CA ALA A 134 -4.35 9.34 5.01
C ALA A 134 -4.44 10.70 4.29
N PRO A 135 -3.60 11.01 3.27
CA PRO A 135 -3.73 12.25 2.52
C PRO A 135 -5.08 12.46 1.82
N LEU A 136 -5.87 11.39 1.63
CA LEU A 136 -7.17 11.43 0.98
C LEU A 136 -8.34 11.71 1.94
N HIS A 137 -8.08 11.95 3.24
CA HIS A 137 -9.13 12.15 4.24
C HIS A 137 -10.14 13.22 3.83
N ASP A 138 -9.67 14.29 3.24
CA ASP A 138 -10.43 15.47 2.85
C ASP A 138 -10.82 15.51 1.35
N VAL A 139 -10.64 14.43 0.61
CA VAL A 139 -10.95 14.36 -0.85
C VAL A 139 -12.37 14.78 -1.19
N GLY A 140 -13.30 14.62 -0.27
CA GLY A 140 -14.70 15.02 -0.46
C GLY A 140 -14.94 16.52 -0.49
N LYS A 141 -13.99 17.35 -0.07
CA LYS A 141 -14.04 18.81 -0.21
C LYS A 141 -14.19 19.25 -1.67
N ILE A 142 -13.77 18.42 -2.62
CA ILE A 142 -13.96 18.68 -4.06
C ILE A 142 -15.45 18.89 -4.43
N GLY A 143 -16.36 18.27 -3.69
CA GLY A 143 -17.81 18.38 -3.92
C GLY A 143 -18.50 19.52 -3.17
N LEU A 144 -17.76 20.33 -2.40
CA LEU A 144 -18.33 21.47 -1.70
C LEU A 144 -18.25 22.74 -2.53
N LEU A 145 -19.17 23.67 -2.28
CA LEU A 145 -19.18 24.99 -2.91
C LEU A 145 -18.07 25.88 -2.35
N ASP A 146 -17.51 26.74 -3.18
CA ASP A 146 -16.48 27.70 -2.80
C ASP A 146 -16.94 28.63 -1.67
N SER A 147 -18.23 29.01 -1.64
CA SER A 147 -18.82 29.80 -0.58
C SER A 147 -18.74 29.16 0.82
N ILE A 148 -18.51 27.86 0.88
CA ILE A 148 -18.30 27.10 2.14
C ILE A 148 -16.80 26.96 2.42
N ILE A 149 -16.04 26.50 1.42
CA ILE A 149 -14.59 26.20 1.60
C ILE A 149 -13.76 27.46 1.85
N LEU A 150 -14.05 28.52 1.09
CA LEU A 150 -13.30 29.78 1.15
C LEU A 150 -13.89 30.79 2.13
N LYS A 151 -14.86 30.38 2.94
CA LYS A 151 -15.49 31.28 3.89
C LYS A 151 -14.51 31.73 4.97
N GLU A 152 -14.33 33.03 5.07
CA GLU A 152 -13.63 33.63 6.21
C GLU A 152 -14.58 33.78 7.42
N GLY A 153 -14.10 33.35 8.61
CA GLY A 153 -14.86 33.46 9.85
C GLY A 153 -15.64 32.21 10.24
N VAL A 154 -16.63 32.36 11.12
CA VAL A 154 -17.38 31.26 11.73
C VAL A 154 -18.50 30.79 10.82
N TYR A 155 -18.64 29.47 10.67
CA TYR A 155 -19.80 28.87 9.98
C TYR A 155 -21.09 29.06 10.76
N THR A 156 -22.17 29.38 10.07
CA THR A 156 -23.52 29.24 10.60
C THR A 156 -23.84 27.74 10.83
N PRO A 157 -24.83 27.39 11.65
CA PRO A 157 -25.23 25.99 11.83
C PRO A 157 -25.56 25.27 10.53
N ALA A 158 -26.22 25.95 9.58
CA ALA A 158 -26.55 25.37 8.26
C ALA A 158 -25.31 25.12 7.40
N GLU A 159 -24.38 26.06 7.33
CA GLU A 159 -23.11 25.92 6.62
C GLU A 159 -22.23 24.81 7.22
N TRP A 160 -22.25 24.68 8.55
CA TRP A 160 -21.54 23.62 9.25
C TRP A 160 -22.08 22.24 8.87
N GLU A 161 -23.41 22.08 8.75
CA GLU A 161 -23.98 20.83 8.25
C GLU A 161 -23.56 20.53 6.81
N VAL A 162 -23.45 21.56 5.96
CA VAL A 162 -22.93 21.41 4.59
C VAL A 162 -21.44 21.00 4.63
N MET A 163 -20.61 21.66 5.46
CA MET A 163 -19.19 21.33 5.59
C MET A 163 -19.01 19.87 6.00
N LYS A 164 -19.78 19.36 6.95
CA LYS A 164 -19.70 17.96 7.38
C LYS A 164 -19.96 16.95 6.27
N THR A 165 -20.64 17.34 5.19
CA THR A 165 -20.95 16.43 4.09
C THR A 165 -19.72 15.97 3.30
N HIS A 166 -18.54 16.65 3.42
CA HIS A 166 -17.32 16.23 2.71
C HIS A 166 -16.95 14.79 3.06
N THR A 167 -17.17 14.35 4.30
CA THR A 167 -16.86 12.97 4.71
C THR A 167 -17.69 11.94 3.91
N LYS A 168 -18.97 12.20 3.73
CA LYS A 168 -19.87 11.34 2.92
C LYS A 168 -19.55 11.44 1.43
N ILE A 169 -19.23 12.64 0.93
CA ILE A 169 -18.85 12.85 -0.47
C ILE A 169 -17.54 12.11 -0.75
N GLY A 170 -16.52 12.24 0.10
CA GLY A 170 -15.25 11.53 -0.02
C GLY A 170 -15.45 10.02 0.00
N SER A 171 -16.20 9.50 0.95
CA SER A 171 -16.54 8.08 1.01
C SER A 171 -17.26 7.61 -0.27
N LYS A 172 -18.15 8.42 -0.85
CA LYS A 172 -18.88 8.09 -2.09
C LYS A 172 -17.95 8.13 -3.32
N LEU A 173 -17.06 9.09 -3.39
CA LEU A 173 -16.06 9.19 -4.49
C LEU A 173 -15.13 7.99 -4.54
N LEU A 174 -14.81 7.41 -3.37
CA LEU A 174 -13.92 6.26 -3.23
C LEU A 174 -14.69 4.91 -3.17
N ALA A 175 -16.01 4.92 -3.34
CA ALA A 175 -16.84 3.73 -3.28
C ALA A 175 -16.63 2.80 -4.50
N ASP A 176 -17.25 1.61 -4.44
CA ASP A 176 -17.35 0.62 -5.52
C ASP A 176 -16.00 0.10 -6.03
N SER A 177 -14.91 0.28 -5.26
CA SER A 177 -13.60 -0.28 -5.54
C SER A 177 -13.35 -1.58 -4.77
N ARG A 178 -12.65 -2.53 -5.42
CA ARG A 178 -12.13 -3.74 -4.79
C ARG A 178 -10.68 -3.59 -4.33
N SER A 179 -10.05 -2.45 -4.56
CA SER A 179 -8.69 -2.15 -4.11
C SER A 179 -8.68 -1.96 -2.59
N PRO A 180 -7.89 -2.74 -1.82
CA PRO A 180 -7.75 -2.54 -0.38
C PRO A 180 -7.35 -1.11 -0.01
N LEU A 181 -6.52 -0.47 -0.84
CA LEU A 181 -6.07 0.90 -0.65
C LEU A 181 -7.24 1.89 -0.75
N LEU A 182 -8.10 1.79 -1.78
CA LEU A 182 -9.27 2.67 -1.91
C LEU A 182 -10.36 2.37 -0.87
N MET A 183 -10.47 1.12 -0.41
CA MET A 183 -11.37 0.77 0.70
C MET A 183 -10.92 1.45 1.99
N MET A 184 -9.62 1.42 2.33
CA MET A 184 -9.09 2.12 3.50
C MET A 184 -9.22 3.64 3.35
N ALA A 185 -8.93 4.22 2.18
CA ALA A 185 -9.11 5.65 1.93
C ALA A 185 -10.57 6.10 2.11
N ARG A 186 -11.53 5.28 1.63
CA ARG A 186 -12.97 5.50 1.84
C ARG A 186 -13.34 5.51 3.32
N GLU A 187 -12.82 4.56 4.08
CA GLU A 187 -13.05 4.43 5.51
C GLU A 187 -12.50 5.66 6.27
N ILE A 188 -11.26 6.07 5.96
CA ILE A 188 -10.65 7.26 6.51
C ILE A 188 -11.46 8.51 6.16
N ALA A 189 -11.81 8.72 4.89
CA ALA A 189 -12.60 9.87 4.46
C ALA A 189 -13.94 9.97 5.19
N LEU A 190 -14.59 8.84 5.48
CA LEU A 190 -15.84 8.82 6.21
C LEU A 190 -15.66 9.13 7.69
N THR A 191 -14.57 8.70 8.33
CA THR A 191 -14.51 8.55 9.80
C THR A 191 -13.45 9.40 10.51
N HIS A 192 -12.62 10.17 9.78
CA HIS A 192 -11.56 10.98 10.40
C HIS A 192 -12.07 12.13 11.30
N HIS A 193 -13.34 12.48 11.23
CA HIS A 193 -14.02 13.43 12.13
C HIS A 193 -14.89 12.74 13.19
N GLU A 194 -14.78 11.41 13.32
CA GLU A 194 -15.39 10.74 14.45
C GLU A 194 -14.64 11.04 15.74
N ARG A 195 -15.36 11.00 16.84
CA ARG A 195 -14.83 11.22 18.18
C ARG A 195 -15.00 9.96 19.01
N TRP A 196 -14.03 9.69 19.87
CA TRP A 196 -14.05 8.53 20.73
C TRP A 196 -15.32 8.42 21.59
N ASP A 197 -15.84 9.56 22.07
CA ASP A 197 -17.05 9.66 22.88
C ASP A 197 -18.36 9.46 22.09
N GLY A 198 -18.30 9.35 20.76
CA GLY A 198 -19.47 9.18 19.87
C GLY A 198 -20.18 10.48 19.53
N THR A 199 -19.59 11.62 19.81
CA THR A 199 -20.14 12.95 19.45
C THR A 199 -19.66 13.46 18.10
N GLY A 200 -18.99 12.59 17.31
CA GLY A 200 -18.52 12.87 15.95
C GLY A 200 -19.63 13.00 14.90
N TYR A 201 -19.23 13.14 13.63
CA TYR A 201 -20.16 13.46 12.54
C TYR A 201 -21.19 12.35 12.26
N HIS A 202 -20.79 11.09 12.38
CA HIS A 202 -21.62 9.91 12.14
C HIS A 202 -21.99 9.16 13.43
N ARG A 203 -21.55 9.68 14.58
CA ARG A 203 -21.85 9.15 15.92
C ARG A 203 -21.35 7.72 16.16
N LEU A 204 -20.26 7.35 15.49
CA LEU A 204 -19.53 6.12 15.81
C LEU A 204 -18.77 6.34 17.13
N LYS A 205 -18.89 5.38 18.05
CA LYS A 205 -18.31 5.49 19.37
C LYS A 205 -17.16 4.47 19.54
N ASP A 206 -16.09 4.87 20.21
CA ASP A 206 -14.93 4.06 20.57
C ASP A 206 -14.43 3.19 19.38
N VAL A 207 -14.32 1.89 19.55
CA VAL A 207 -13.82 0.95 18.52
C VAL A 207 -14.76 0.72 17.32
N GLN A 208 -15.96 1.31 17.31
CA GLN A 208 -16.80 1.32 16.13
C GLN A 208 -16.19 2.20 15.02
N THR A 209 -15.39 3.20 15.43
CA THR A 209 -14.56 3.96 14.49
C THR A 209 -13.36 3.12 14.10
N PRO A 210 -13.16 2.84 12.80
CA PRO A 210 -12.02 2.07 12.32
C PRO A 210 -10.69 2.65 12.78
N LEU A 211 -9.70 1.79 13.02
CA LEU A 211 -8.40 2.19 13.54
C LEU A 211 -7.71 3.24 12.65
N ALA A 212 -7.77 3.07 11.33
CA ALA A 212 -7.20 4.02 10.37
C ALA A 212 -7.84 5.41 10.50
N GLY A 213 -9.16 5.48 10.67
CA GLY A 213 -9.88 6.73 10.93
C GLY A 213 -9.46 7.40 12.24
N ARG A 214 -9.30 6.63 13.33
CA ARG A 214 -8.82 7.14 14.63
C ARG A 214 -7.40 7.67 14.57
N ILE A 215 -6.50 6.97 13.85
CA ILE A 215 -5.11 7.42 13.63
C ILE A 215 -5.09 8.74 12.86
N VAL A 216 -5.83 8.82 11.75
CA VAL A 216 -5.87 10.02 10.91
C VAL A 216 -6.54 11.18 11.62
N SER A 217 -7.61 10.95 12.39
CA SER A 217 -8.27 11.99 13.20
C SER A 217 -7.28 12.69 14.16
N LEU A 218 -6.41 11.91 14.81
CA LEU A 218 -5.41 12.46 15.72
C LEU A 218 -4.28 13.19 14.97
N ALA A 219 -3.82 12.63 13.85
CA ALA A 219 -2.80 13.24 13.00
C ALA A 219 -3.27 14.57 12.37
N ASP A 220 -4.50 14.61 11.86
CA ASP A 220 -5.13 15.80 11.30
C ASP A 220 -5.29 16.90 12.35
N ALA A 221 -5.87 16.57 13.51
CA ALA A 221 -6.02 17.52 14.61
C ALA A 221 -4.67 18.10 15.06
N PHE A 222 -3.62 17.28 15.13
CA PHE A 222 -2.27 17.73 15.46
C PHE A 222 -1.73 18.71 14.42
N ASP A 223 -1.87 18.39 13.13
CA ASP A 223 -1.40 19.26 12.05
C ASP A 223 -2.14 20.61 12.06
N VAL A 224 -3.47 20.60 12.18
CA VAL A 224 -4.29 21.81 12.27
C VAL A 224 -3.94 22.65 13.50
N MET A 225 -3.56 22.03 14.62
CA MET A 225 -3.13 22.76 15.81
C MET A 225 -1.77 23.43 15.65
N THR A 226 -0.84 22.81 14.96
CA THR A 226 0.59 23.19 14.93
C THR A 226 1.01 24.00 13.72
N HIS A 227 0.16 24.09 12.70
CA HIS A 227 0.44 24.88 11.49
C HIS A 227 -0.51 26.08 11.39
N ALA A 228 -0.04 27.13 10.70
CA ALA A 228 -0.80 28.36 10.52
C ALA A 228 -2.04 28.10 9.65
N CYS A 229 -3.21 28.49 10.17
CA CYS A 229 -4.46 28.57 9.43
C CYS A 229 -4.88 30.04 9.31
N SER A 230 -5.74 30.37 8.34
CA SER A 230 -6.18 31.74 8.04
C SER A 230 -6.79 32.51 9.22
N TYR A 231 -7.17 31.81 10.29
CA TYR A 231 -7.93 32.35 11.43
C TYR A 231 -7.31 32.06 12.80
N LYS A 232 -6.14 31.36 12.87
CA LYS A 232 -5.54 31.01 14.16
C LYS A 232 -4.01 30.91 14.06
N ALA A 233 -3.31 31.49 15.04
CA ALA A 233 -1.88 31.26 15.20
C ALA A 233 -1.60 29.81 15.61
N PRO A 234 -0.50 29.21 15.13
CA PRO A 234 -0.14 27.84 15.46
C PRO A 234 0.18 27.71 16.96
N LEU A 235 -0.22 26.60 17.55
CA LEU A 235 0.18 26.22 18.90
C LEU A 235 1.63 25.74 18.89
N THR A 236 2.33 25.97 20.00
CA THR A 236 3.62 25.32 20.23
C THR A 236 3.43 23.80 20.41
N LEU A 237 4.49 23.04 20.20
CA LEU A 237 4.47 21.58 20.41
C LEU A 237 3.99 21.21 21.83
N ALA A 238 4.43 21.95 22.86
CA ALA A 238 4.00 21.75 24.23
C ALA A 238 2.49 22.01 24.44
N GLN A 239 1.94 23.03 23.78
CA GLN A 239 0.50 23.30 23.82
C GLN A 239 -0.32 22.26 23.10
N ALA A 240 0.13 21.81 21.91
CA ALA A 240 -0.53 20.74 21.17
C ALA A 240 -0.50 19.43 21.97
N ARG A 241 0.62 19.09 22.61
CA ARG A 241 0.75 17.96 23.53
C ARG A 241 -0.29 17.99 24.64
N ALA A 242 -0.40 19.12 25.35
CA ALA A 242 -1.37 19.30 26.43
C ALA A 242 -2.83 19.19 25.94
N GLU A 243 -3.12 19.66 24.72
CA GLU A 243 -4.45 19.54 24.11
C GLU A 243 -4.81 18.08 23.80
N ILE A 244 -3.87 17.30 23.26
CA ILE A 244 -4.07 15.86 22.97
C ILE A 244 -4.30 15.10 24.29
N GLU A 245 -3.49 15.36 25.32
CA GLU A 245 -3.61 14.72 26.62
C GLU A 245 -4.99 15.02 27.26
N ARG A 246 -5.45 16.28 27.21
CA ARG A 246 -6.75 16.70 27.75
C ARG A 246 -7.93 16.04 27.03
N ASN A 247 -7.82 15.79 25.74
CA ASN A 247 -8.90 15.23 24.91
C ASN A 247 -8.80 13.70 24.74
N ALA A 248 -7.88 13.04 25.40
CA ALA A 248 -7.80 11.57 25.45
C ALA A 248 -9.06 10.98 26.10
N GLY A 249 -9.67 9.98 25.46
CA GLY A 249 -10.92 9.36 25.92
C GLY A 249 -12.19 10.15 25.59
N THR A 250 -12.09 11.36 25.01
CA THR A 250 -13.22 12.15 24.54
C THR A 250 -13.16 12.34 23.02
N GLN A 251 -12.30 13.20 22.54
CA GLN A 251 -12.10 13.33 21.10
C GLN A 251 -11.26 12.19 20.55
N PHE A 252 -10.18 11.82 21.21
CA PHE A 252 -9.21 10.87 20.72
C PHE A 252 -9.25 9.54 21.48
N ASP A 253 -8.92 8.46 20.78
CA ASP A 253 -8.64 7.17 21.37
C ASP A 253 -7.57 7.29 22.45
N PRO A 254 -7.84 6.87 23.72
CA PRO A 254 -6.89 7.03 24.81
C PRO A 254 -5.57 6.27 24.60
N GLU A 255 -5.61 5.10 23.96
CA GLU A 255 -4.41 4.33 23.64
C GLU A 255 -3.56 5.05 22.58
N LEU A 256 -4.18 5.50 21.49
CA LEU A 256 -3.49 6.27 20.46
C LEU A 256 -2.98 7.59 20.98
N SER A 257 -3.69 8.26 21.89
CA SER A 257 -3.22 9.48 22.53
C SER A 257 -1.94 9.24 23.32
N ALA A 258 -1.88 8.18 24.14
CA ALA A 258 -0.68 7.82 24.90
C ALA A 258 0.53 7.53 24.00
N LEU A 259 0.30 6.79 22.90
CA LEU A 259 1.33 6.54 21.90
C LEU A 259 1.77 7.82 21.19
N PHE A 260 0.84 8.72 20.91
CA PHE A 260 1.16 10.00 20.27
C PHE A 260 1.99 10.91 21.15
N LEU A 261 1.73 10.95 22.46
CA LEU A 261 2.58 11.68 23.41
C LEU A 261 4.01 11.12 23.42
N THR A 262 4.15 9.78 23.35
CA THR A 262 5.47 9.13 23.19
C THR A 262 6.13 9.51 21.86
N LEU A 263 5.34 9.62 20.77
CA LEU A 263 5.83 10.06 19.47
C LEU A 263 6.36 11.50 19.51
N ILE A 264 5.63 12.41 20.17
CA ILE A 264 6.08 13.79 20.39
C ILE A 264 7.40 13.82 21.16
N ASP A 265 7.53 13.04 22.23
CA ASP A 265 8.74 12.99 23.04
C ASP A 265 9.94 12.42 22.25
N ARG A 266 9.70 11.54 21.29
CA ARG A 266 10.74 10.93 20.44
C ARG A 266 11.18 11.83 19.28
N GLU A 267 10.25 12.41 18.56
CA GLU A 267 10.50 13.14 17.31
C GLU A 267 10.68 14.65 17.53
N GLY A 268 10.06 15.22 18.59
CA GLY A 268 10.11 16.64 18.87
C GLY A 268 9.66 17.51 17.70
N GLU A 269 10.40 18.58 17.42
CA GLU A 269 10.12 19.52 16.33
C GLU A 269 10.18 18.88 14.91
N ASN A 270 10.74 17.69 14.77
CA ASN A 270 10.73 16.96 13.48
C ASN A 270 9.30 16.62 13.03
N LEU A 271 8.34 16.49 13.96
CA LEU A 271 6.94 16.28 13.62
C LEU A 271 6.33 17.46 12.84
N LEU A 272 6.86 18.66 13.03
CA LEU A 272 6.38 19.88 12.39
C LEU A 272 6.99 20.09 10.99
N ALA A 273 7.94 19.26 10.58
CA ALA A 273 8.62 19.42 9.30
C ALA A 273 7.65 19.23 8.13
N ASP A 274 7.78 20.11 7.13
CA ASP A 274 7.03 19.96 5.86
C ASP A 274 7.31 18.62 5.21
N SER A 275 6.26 18.04 4.63
CA SER A 275 6.32 16.82 3.86
C SER A 275 5.80 17.08 2.45
N THR A 276 6.37 16.41 1.47
CA THR A 276 5.90 16.46 0.08
C THR A 276 5.48 15.08 -0.38
N ALA A 277 4.66 15.02 -1.43
CA ALA A 277 4.29 13.75 -2.06
C ALA A 277 5.51 12.90 -2.41
N VAL A 278 6.58 13.52 -2.94
CA VAL A 278 7.83 12.82 -3.30
C VAL A 278 8.48 12.19 -2.07
N GLN A 279 8.55 12.89 -0.94
CA GLN A 279 9.13 12.37 0.30
C GLN A 279 8.26 11.27 0.93
N LEU A 280 6.93 11.37 0.79
CA LEU A 280 6.03 10.39 1.38
C LEU A 280 5.99 9.09 0.57
N PHE A 281 6.20 9.13 -0.75
CA PHE A 281 6.09 7.96 -1.64
C PHE A 281 7.44 7.44 -2.17
N ALA A 282 8.56 8.07 -1.81
CA ALA A 282 9.90 7.55 -2.05
C ALA A 282 10.21 6.40 -1.11
#